data_d26a7b9b1432638027237cb65ebd8508
#
_entry.id   d26a7b9b1432638027237cb65ebd8508
#
_cell.length_a   1.000
_cell.length_b   1.000
_cell.length_c   1.000
_cell.angle_alpha   90.00
_cell.angle_beta   90.00
_cell.angle_gamma   90.00
#
_symmetry.space_group_name_H-M   'P 1'
#
loop_
_entity.id
_entity.type
_entity.pdbx_description
1 polymer ?
#
loop_
_entity_poly.entity_id
_entity_poly.type
_entity_poly.pdbx_seq_one_letter_code
_entity_poly.pdbx_strand_id
1 'polypeptide(L)'
;MRVNLTVTSGPQLGQHYHFDQHDTFIFGRSSTADCPVPNDGYLSRHHFMIEVNPPVCMIRDLGSRNGTKVNGQRVGCVQIRNGDLISAGASQFRLEIDAGSRTDMGLILCVGCGAEAPKMDTAILAEDDSTPVQWICGDCIRRKRQFPEPPAGYLIDRKLGGGGMGEVYLARELATNRLVAIKMMIPTSASSSRVRDYFRREMEILKQLRHPNIVEFLDVYETAYTFQIIMEYVPGTNGYEMISKLGRPLALSEAAQIGVQVLSALSHAHHRGFVHRDIKPSNLLISGADTRPILKLSDFGLAKNFRDNAGFSGLTMQGDIGGSIGFLSPDHIRNFTKVKEPADIYSVAATLYFLLSGQYPFLNFDPANAKSYAIILENPAMPIRARRPDLPEAFDKVLRKGLEKQPSDRWHSAREMAIALEPFIG
;
A
#
# COMPACT_ATOMS: atom_id res chain seq x y z
N MET A 1 25.45 0.09 -19.46
CA MET A 1 26.04 1.45 -19.30
C MET A 1 27.02 1.36 -18.16
N ARG A 2 28.27 1.69 -18.40
CA ARG A 2 29.26 1.84 -17.33
C ARG A 2 29.48 3.32 -17.09
N VAL A 3 29.52 3.72 -15.84
CA VAL A 3 29.75 5.11 -15.44
C VAL A 3 31.06 5.16 -14.69
N ASN A 4 31.97 5.99 -15.12
CA ASN A 4 33.26 6.21 -14.49
C ASN A 4 33.35 7.66 -14.04
N LEU A 5 33.75 7.90 -12.80
CA LEU A 5 34.16 9.21 -12.33
C LEU A 5 35.65 9.21 -12.03
N THR A 6 36.36 10.12 -12.67
CA THR A 6 37.81 10.33 -12.43
C THR A 6 38.01 11.64 -11.70
N VAL A 7 38.72 11.63 -10.58
CA VAL A 7 39.08 12.83 -9.86
C VAL A 7 40.15 13.58 -10.68
N THR A 8 39.79 14.73 -11.22
CA THR A 8 40.66 15.56 -12.09
C THR A 8 41.35 16.70 -11.33
N SER A 9 40.91 17.00 -10.10
CA SER A 9 41.52 17.98 -9.24
C SER A 9 41.16 17.71 -7.77
N GLY A 10 42.01 18.10 -6.84
CA GLY A 10 41.76 17.95 -5.39
C GLY A 10 42.64 16.89 -4.73
N PRO A 11 42.38 16.60 -3.42
CA PRO A 11 43.26 15.75 -2.62
C PRO A 11 43.43 14.30 -3.09
N GLN A 12 42.49 13.82 -3.88
CA GLN A 12 42.50 12.45 -4.44
C GLN A 12 42.67 12.43 -5.97
N LEU A 13 43.42 13.35 -6.51
CA LEU A 13 43.70 13.43 -7.94
C LEU A 13 44.11 12.06 -8.52
N GLY A 14 43.44 11.64 -9.59
CA GLY A 14 43.68 10.36 -10.26
C GLY A 14 42.88 9.18 -9.69
N GLN A 15 42.14 9.34 -8.62
CA GLN A 15 41.22 8.30 -8.12
C GLN A 15 40.09 8.07 -9.12
N HIS A 16 39.72 6.80 -9.32
CA HIS A 16 38.61 6.40 -10.18
C HIS A 16 37.52 5.71 -9.34
N TYR A 17 36.26 6.02 -9.67
CA TYR A 17 35.07 5.36 -9.14
C TYR A 17 34.32 4.74 -10.32
N HIS A 18 34.01 3.43 -10.23
CA HIS A 18 33.37 2.66 -11.31
C HIS A 18 31.99 2.21 -10.83
N PHE A 19 30.98 2.43 -11.68
CA PHE A 19 29.59 2.03 -11.41
C PHE A 19 29.09 1.25 -12.62
N ASP A 20 28.85 -0.03 -12.43
CA ASP A 20 28.36 -0.96 -13.47
C ASP A 20 26.95 -1.48 -13.15
N GLN A 21 26.41 -1.09 -12.00
CA GLN A 21 25.08 -1.48 -11.53
C GLN A 21 24.15 -0.28 -11.45
N HIS A 22 22.86 -0.55 -11.54
CA HIS A 22 21.80 0.40 -11.29
C HIS A 22 21.69 0.63 -9.78
N ASP A 23 22.24 1.75 -9.29
CA ASP A 23 22.26 2.08 -7.86
C ASP A 23 22.51 3.57 -7.62
N THR A 24 22.48 3.95 -6.35
CA THR A 24 22.73 5.30 -5.86
C THR A 24 24.02 5.33 -5.04
N PHE A 25 24.94 6.24 -5.38
CA PHE A 25 26.25 6.36 -4.76
C PHE A 25 26.42 7.72 -4.10
N ILE A 26 26.66 7.74 -2.79
CA ILE A 26 26.85 8.97 -2.00
C ILE A 26 28.33 9.30 -1.93
N PHE A 27 28.66 10.55 -2.31
CA PHE A 27 29.99 11.12 -2.22
C PHE A 27 30.10 12.07 -1.01
N GLY A 28 31.18 11.99 -0.28
CA GLY A 28 31.42 12.86 0.84
C GLY A 28 32.72 12.57 1.59
N ARG A 29 33.08 13.40 2.56
CA ARG A 29 34.29 13.18 3.35
C ARG A 29 34.17 12.12 4.44
N SER A 30 32.95 11.64 4.72
CA SER A 30 32.71 10.58 5.71
C SER A 30 33.21 9.24 5.19
N SER A 31 33.81 8.45 6.07
CA SER A 31 34.13 7.03 5.78
C SER A 31 32.89 6.14 5.63
N THR A 32 31.71 6.66 5.99
CA THR A 32 30.42 5.99 5.81
C THR A 32 29.73 6.36 4.49
N ALA A 33 30.31 7.22 3.66
CA ALA A 33 29.85 7.46 2.29
C ALA A 33 30.27 6.30 1.39
N ASP A 34 29.48 5.99 0.36
CA ASP A 34 29.77 4.91 -0.59
C ASP A 34 31.08 5.20 -1.36
N CYS A 35 31.29 6.48 -1.66
CA CYS A 35 32.48 7.00 -2.33
C CYS A 35 33.17 8.04 -1.42
N PRO A 36 33.99 7.62 -0.46
CA PRO A 36 34.61 8.53 0.50
C PRO A 36 35.75 9.34 -0.11
N VAL A 37 35.76 10.64 0.18
CA VAL A 37 36.83 11.59 -0.17
C VAL A 37 37.35 12.25 1.12
N PRO A 38 38.02 11.49 2.01
CA PRO A 38 38.26 11.90 3.41
C PRO A 38 39.17 13.10 3.55
N ASN A 39 40.07 13.34 2.57
CA ASN A 39 41.08 14.41 2.64
C ASN A 39 40.57 15.75 2.09
N ASP A 40 39.32 15.85 1.62
CA ASP A 40 38.74 17.12 1.18
C ASP A 40 37.97 17.78 2.32
N GLY A 41 38.59 18.72 3.02
CA GLY A 41 38.01 19.46 4.14
C GLY A 41 36.81 20.35 3.76
N TYR A 42 36.62 20.66 2.48
CA TYR A 42 35.53 21.47 1.97
C TYR A 42 34.32 20.61 1.55
N LEU A 43 34.44 19.29 1.44
CA LEU A 43 33.31 18.40 1.27
C LEU A 43 32.52 18.24 2.57
N SER A 44 31.21 18.23 2.50
CA SER A 44 30.33 17.81 3.59
C SER A 44 30.51 16.32 3.86
N ARG A 45 30.09 15.83 5.04
CA ARG A 45 30.14 14.40 5.39
C ARG A 45 29.47 13.52 4.34
N HIS A 46 28.28 13.91 3.90
CA HIS A 46 27.56 13.43 2.72
C HIS A 46 27.29 14.68 1.88
N HIS A 47 27.88 14.82 0.72
CA HIS A 47 27.87 16.06 -0.04
C HIS A 47 26.90 16.02 -1.23
N PHE A 48 27.06 15.04 -2.10
CA PHE A 48 26.17 14.79 -3.21
C PHE A 48 25.99 13.30 -3.43
N MET A 49 24.99 12.94 -4.19
CA MET A 49 24.74 11.57 -4.65
C MET A 49 24.67 11.52 -6.16
N ILE A 50 25.11 10.42 -6.73
CA ILE A 50 24.92 10.09 -8.13
C ILE A 50 23.99 8.88 -8.17
N GLU A 51 22.91 9.01 -8.91
CA GLU A 51 21.95 7.95 -9.21
C GLU A 51 22.23 7.48 -10.64
N VAL A 52 22.75 6.26 -10.75
CA VAL A 52 23.01 5.58 -12.04
C VAL A 52 21.77 4.79 -12.38
N ASN A 53 20.96 5.28 -13.32
CA ASN A 53 19.75 4.63 -13.79
C ASN A 53 19.75 4.65 -15.33
N PRO A 54 20.36 3.66 -15.99
CA PRO A 54 20.43 3.64 -17.44
C PRO A 54 19.06 3.86 -18.09
N PRO A 55 18.92 4.71 -19.13
CA PRO A 55 19.99 5.44 -19.79
C PRO A 55 20.38 6.78 -19.14
N VAL A 56 19.86 7.10 -17.96
CA VAL A 56 19.97 8.39 -17.30
C VAL A 56 20.91 8.30 -16.10
N CYS A 57 21.78 9.28 -15.94
CA CYS A 57 22.58 9.49 -14.76
C CYS A 57 22.21 10.85 -14.14
N MET A 58 21.87 10.87 -12.86
CA MET A 58 21.45 12.07 -12.15
C MET A 58 22.43 12.40 -11.03
N ILE A 59 22.68 13.68 -10.79
CA ILE A 59 23.39 14.16 -9.60
C ILE A 59 22.47 15.00 -8.73
N ARG A 60 22.57 14.82 -7.42
CA ARG A 60 21.83 15.61 -6.43
C ARG A 60 22.74 16.08 -5.31
N ASP A 61 22.70 17.38 -5.03
CA ASP A 61 23.31 17.95 -3.81
C ASP A 61 22.49 17.55 -2.58
N LEU A 62 23.16 17.08 -1.53
CA LEU A 62 22.52 16.62 -0.29
C LEU A 62 22.46 17.71 0.79
N GLY A 63 22.24 18.97 0.38
CA GLY A 63 22.26 20.12 1.30
C GLY A 63 23.69 20.44 1.77
N SER A 64 24.65 20.31 0.88
CA SER A 64 26.06 20.52 1.21
C SER A 64 26.36 21.97 1.56
N ARG A 65 27.38 22.18 2.42
CA ARG A 65 27.76 23.53 2.88
C ARG A 65 28.24 24.44 1.73
N ASN A 66 29.01 23.88 0.81
CA ASN A 66 29.62 24.63 -0.30
C ASN A 66 28.88 24.48 -1.63
N GLY A 67 27.93 23.57 -1.71
CA GLY A 67 27.14 23.27 -2.91
C GLY A 67 27.92 22.45 -3.93
N THR A 68 27.14 21.77 -4.79
CA THR A 68 27.64 21.00 -5.94
C THR A 68 27.46 21.83 -7.20
N LYS A 69 28.46 21.79 -8.11
CA LYS A 69 28.39 22.42 -9.42
C LYS A 69 28.60 21.41 -10.52
N VAL A 70 27.87 21.55 -11.64
CA VAL A 70 28.09 20.79 -12.87
C VAL A 70 28.44 21.79 -13.96
N ASN A 71 29.57 21.61 -14.61
CA ASN A 71 30.10 22.53 -15.64
C ASN A 71 30.14 24.01 -15.16
N GLY A 72 30.50 24.23 -13.89
CA GLY A 72 30.59 25.54 -13.27
C GLY A 72 29.28 26.11 -12.73
N GLN A 73 28.12 25.55 -13.07
CA GLN A 73 26.80 25.98 -12.58
C GLN A 73 26.40 25.24 -11.30
N ARG A 74 25.95 25.97 -10.28
CA ARG A 74 25.44 25.36 -9.04
C ARG A 74 24.13 24.62 -9.29
N VAL A 75 24.03 23.37 -8.79
CA VAL A 75 22.89 22.51 -9.02
C VAL A 75 22.33 21.95 -7.71
N GLY A 76 21.01 21.80 -7.65
CA GLY A 76 20.37 21.04 -6.58
C GLY A 76 20.13 19.57 -7.00
N CYS A 77 19.63 19.39 -8.22
CA CYS A 77 19.43 18.09 -8.86
C CYS A 77 19.40 18.32 -10.38
N VAL A 78 20.25 17.58 -11.12
CA VAL A 78 20.31 17.70 -12.59
C VAL A 78 20.75 16.37 -13.21
N GLN A 79 20.32 16.12 -14.43
CA GLN A 79 20.85 15.05 -15.25
C GLN A 79 22.28 15.39 -15.68
N ILE A 80 23.20 14.44 -15.51
CA ILE A 80 24.60 14.56 -15.95
C ILE A 80 24.85 13.70 -17.18
N ARG A 81 25.77 14.15 -18.03
CA ARG A 81 26.08 13.55 -19.34
C ARG A 81 27.55 13.21 -19.44
N ASN A 82 27.86 12.38 -20.41
CA ASN A 82 29.26 12.04 -20.72
C ASN A 82 30.10 13.31 -20.94
N GLY A 83 31.24 13.39 -20.29
CA GLY A 83 32.14 14.51 -20.33
C GLY A 83 31.86 15.64 -19.31
N ASP A 84 30.76 15.60 -18.58
CA ASP A 84 30.44 16.62 -17.57
C ASP A 84 31.50 16.69 -16.46
N LEU A 85 31.77 17.91 -15.99
CA LEU A 85 32.69 18.18 -14.90
C LEU A 85 31.91 18.55 -13.63
N ILE A 86 32.02 17.71 -12.63
CA ILE A 86 31.36 17.89 -11.33
C ILE A 86 32.39 18.54 -10.38
N SER A 87 32.03 19.65 -9.74
CA SER A 87 32.87 20.32 -8.74
C SER A 87 32.16 20.30 -7.37
N ALA A 88 32.83 19.77 -6.36
CA ALA A 88 32.32 19.68 -5.00
C ALA A 88 33.48 19.78 -4.00
N GLY A 89 33.39 20.71 -3.04
CA GLY A 89 34.52 21.02 -2.15
C GLY A 89 35.73 21.55 -2.93
N ALA A 90 36.92 21.00 -2.65
CA ALA A 90 38.14 21.26 -3.39
C ALA A 90 38.34 20.26 -4.56
N SER A 91 37.47 19.26 -4.69
CA SER A 91 37.59 18.20 -5.68
C SER A 91 36.79 18.44 -6.93
N GLN A 92 37.33 17.99 -8.07
CA GLN A 92 36.63 17.96 -9.34
C GLN A 92 36.64 16.53 -9.89
N PHE A 93 35.51 16.13 -10.47
CA PHE A 93 35.30 14.81 -11.01
C PHE A 93 34.87 14.93 -12.47
N ARG A 94 35.53 14.21 -13.36
CA ARG A 94 35.09 14.06 -14.77
C ARG A 94 34.24 12.82 -14.88
N LEU A 95 33.09 12.98 -15.46
CA LEU A 95 32.15 11.90 -15.75
C LEU A 95 32.44 11.31 -17.13
N GLU A 96 32.62 10.01 -17.19
CA GLU A 96 32.69 9.24 -18.43
C GLU A 96 31.59 8.18 -18.40
N ILE A 97 30.74 8.21 -19.42
CA ILE A 97 29.65 7.24 -19.60
C ILE A 97 30.00 6.44 -20.84
N ASP A 98 30.31 5.16 -20.67
CA ASP A 98 30.52 4.23 -21.76
C ASP A 98 29.18 3.65 -22.19
N ALA A 99 28.67 4.15 -23.29
CA ALA A 99 27.48 3.69 -23.96
C ALA A 99 27.90 2.84 -25.15
N GLY A 100 28.05 1.55 -24.96
CA GLY A 100 28.42 0.63 -26.04
C GLY A 100 27.56 0.79 -27.30
N SER A 101 28.20 0.66 -28.46
CA SER A 101 27.59 0.86 -29.76
C SER A 101 26.74 -0.32 -30.20
N ARG A 102 25.44 -0.09 -30.45
CA ARG A 102 24.59 -0.98 -31.26
C ARG A 102 23.64 -0.22 -32.18
N THR A 103 23.71 -0.59 -33.44
CA THR A 103 22.76 -0.26 -34.50
C THR A 103 21.84 -1.47 -34.67
N ASP A 104 20.65 -1.43 -34.05
CA ASP A 104 19.46 -2.05 -34.63
C ASP A 104 18.19 -1.47 -33.98
N MET A 105 17.27 -1.00 -34.83
CA MET A 105 16.22 -0.08 -34.45
C MET A 105 14.91 -0.80 -34.13
N GLY A 106 14.77 -1.28 -32.90
CA GLY A 106 13.44 -1.55 -32.32
C GLY A 106 12.87 -0.31 -31.65
N LEU A 107 11.56 -0.08 -31.76
CA LEU A 107 10.84 0.94 -30.98
C LEU A 107 11.06 0.67 -29.50
N ILE A 108 11.71 1.62 -28.82
CA ILE A 108 11.90 1.54 -27.37
C ILE A 108 10.73 2.25 -26.71
N LEU A 109 9.95 1.53 -25.93
CA LEU A 109 8.81 2.05 -25.22
C LEU A 109 9.11 2.24 -23.74
N CYS A 110 8.57 3.32 -23.17
CA CYS A 110 8.61 3.54 -21.73
C CYS A 110 7.91 2.39 -21.00
N VAL A 111 8.61 1.69 -20.12
CA VAL A 111 8.04 0.57 -19.33
C VAL A 111 6.92 1.01 -18.40
N GLY A 112 6.83 2.31 -18.08
CA GLY A 112 5.79 2.84 -17.19
C GLY A 112 4.49 3.25 -17.89
N CYS A 113 4.55 3.84 -19.10
CA CYS A 113 3.37 4.40 -19.77
C CYS A 113 3.25 4.01 -21.25
N GLY A 114 4.20 3.28 -21.81
CA GLY A 114 4.21 2.89 -23.22
C GLY A 114 4.56 4.01 -24.20
N ALA A 115 4.95 5.19 -23.73
CA ALA A 115 5.37 6.28 -24.61
C ALA A 115 6.65 5.91 -25.37
N GLU A 116 6.73 6.30 -26.64
CA GLU A 116 7.92 6.08 -27.47
C GLU A 116 9.10 6.93 -26.98
N ALA A 117 10.30 6.35 -26.96
CA ALA A 117 11.52 7.09 -26.69
C ALA A 117 11.79 8.09 -27.80
N PRO A 118 12.17 9.36 -27.50
CA PRO A 118 12.62 10.30 -28.49
C PRO A 118 13.81 9.75 -29.29
N LYS A 119 13.85 9.95 -30.58
CA LYS A 119 14.92 9.42 -31.46
C LYS A 119 16.35 9.82 -31.07
N MET A 120 16.51 10.85 -30.24
CA MET A 120 17.82 11.26 -29.71
C MET A 120 18.29 10.45 -28.50
N ASP A 121 17.39 9.77 -27.79
CA ASP A 121 17.74 8.99 -26.59
C ASP A 121 18.13 7.53 -26.93
N THR A 122 17.91 7.11 -28.18
CA THR A 122 18.18 5.74 -28.63
C THR A 122 19.69 5.43 -28.84
N ALA A 123 20.52 6.47 -28.90
CA ALA A 123 21.99 6.27 -29.06
C ALA A 123 22.69 5.78 -27.78
N ILE A 124 21.98 5.65 -26.68
CA ILE A 124 22.56 5.37 -25.35
C ILE A 124 22.28 3.91 -24.91
N LEU A 125 21.63 3.11 -25.75
CA LEU A 125 21.04 1.85 -25.28
C LEU A 125 21.66 0.66 -26.01
N ALA A 126 22.64 -0.01 -25.45
CA ALA A 126 22.88 -1.44 -25.41
C ALA A 126 24.31 -1.83 -25.01
N GLU A 127 24.47 -2.61 -23.99
CA GLU A 127 25.74 -3.32 -23.73
C GLU A 127 25.63 -4.73 -23.20
N ASP A 128 24.45 -5.34 -23.13
CA ASP A 128 24.42 -6.78 -22.83
C ASP A 128 23.28 -7.46 -23.57
N ASP A 129 23.59 -8.56 -24.26
CA ASP A 129 22.66 -9.33 -25.11
C ASP A 129 21.57 -10.06 -24.34
N SER A 130 21.56 -10.01 -23.01
CA SER A 130 20.70 -10.85 -22.17
C SER A 130 19.58 -10.12 -21.43
N THR A 131 19.61 -8.78 -21.33
CA THR A 131 18.55 -8.03 -20.64
C THR A 131 17.85 -7.05 -21.57
N PRO A 132 16.50 -7.07 -21.65
CA PRO A 132 15.77 -6.07 -22.42
C PRO A 132 16.01 -4.68 -21.82
N VAL A 133 16.38 -3.75 -22.68
CA VAL A 133 16.59 -2.34 -22.29
C VAL A 133 15.29 -1.76 -21.77
N GLN A 134 15.24 -1.43 -20.49
CA GLN A 134 14.09 -0.77 -19.86
C GLN A 134 14.32 0.73 -19.85
N TRP A 135 13.52 1.47 -20.62
CA TRP A 135 13.54 2.93 -20.63
C TRP A 135 12.32 3.52 -19.91
N ILE A 136 12.54 4.53 -19.09
CA ILE A 136 11.48 5.25 -18.36
C ILE A 136 11.49 6.72 -18.82
N CYS A 137 10.36 7.21 -19.34
CA CYS A 137 10.25 8.60 -19.81
C CYS A 137 10.30 9.62 -18.66
N GLY A 138 10.65 10.87 -18.98
CA GLY A 138 10.74 11.95 -17.99
C GLY A 138 9.45 12.20 -17.20
N ASP A 139 8.27 11.93 -17.77
CA ASP A 139 6.99 12.04 -17.06
C ASP A 139 6.83 10.94 -16.01
N CYS A 140 7.21 9.71 -16.32
CA CYS A 140 7.21 8.63 -15.37
C CYS A 140 8.25 8.85 -14.26
N ILE A 141 9.43 9.39 -14.59
CA ILE A 141 10.43 9.81 -13.59
C ILE A 141 9.88 10.91 -12.69
N ARG A 142 9.17 11.92 -13.24
CA ARG A 142 8.52 12.96 -12.44
C ARG A 142 7.44 12.39 -11.52
N ARG A 143 6.63 11.45 -12.00
CA ARG A 143 5.62 10.73 -11.17
C ARG A 143 6.29 9.93 -10.06
N LYS A 144 7.38 9.23 -10.34
CA LYS A 144 8.18 8.49 -9.33
C LYS A 144 8.61 9.38 -8.16
N ARG A 145 8.86 10.69 -8.41
CA ARG A 145 9.24 11.66 -7.37
C ARG A 145 8.08 12.17 -6.51
N GLN A 146 6.83 11.99 -6.93
CA GLN A 146 5.63 12.41 -6.18
C GLN A 146 5.18 11.37 -5.16
N PHE A 147 5.68 10.14 -5.25
CA PHE A 147 5.27 9.01 -4.43
C PHE A 147 6.46 8.45 -3.65
N PRO A 148 6.20 7.76 -2.52
CA PRO A 148 7.25 7.02 -1.84
C PRO A 148 7.83 5.95 -2.75
N GLU A 149 9.05 5.52 -2.46
CA GLU A 149 9.76 4.54 -3.27
C GLU A 149 9.09 3.15 -3.17
N PRO A 150 8.63 2.59 -4.30
CA PRO A 150 8.08 1.23 -4.33
C PRO A 150 9.20 0.20 -4.27
N PRO A 151 8.87 -1.09 -4.04
CA PRO A 151 9.84 -2.17 -4.18
C PRO A 151 10.45 -2.21 -5.59
N ALA A 152 11.65 -2.77 -5.71
CA ALA A 152 12.27 -2.98 -7.01
C ALA A 152 11.34 -3.80 -7.94
N GLY A 153 11.24 -3.40 -9.19
CA GLY A 153 10.34 -4.04 -10.17
C GLY A 153 8.91 -3.50 -10.19
N TYR A 154 8.58 -2.47 -9.41
CA TYR A 154 7.28 -1.83 -9.41
C TYR A 154 7.36 -0.34 -9.71
N LEU A 155 6.33 0.21 -10.35
CA LEU A 155 6.17 1.64 -10.61
C LEU A 155 4.81 2.10 -10.09
N ILE A 156 4.80 3.11 -9.21
CA ILE A 156 3.56 3.69 -8.70
C ILE A 156 2.94 4.59 -9.77
N ASP A 157 1.64 4.33 -10.04
CA ASP A 157 0.84 5.15 -10.97
C ASP A 157 0.12 6.29 -10.24
N ARG A 158 -0.55 5.98 -9.12
CA ARG A 158 -1.31 6.95 -8.32
C ARG A 158 -1.64 6.43 -6.93
N LYS A 159 -2.00 7.34 -6.03
CA LYS A 159 -2.59 6.99 -4.73
C LYS A 159 -4.02 6.49 -4.90
N LEU A 160 -4.38 5.38 -4.25
CA LEU A 160 -5.73 4.83 -4.19
C LEU A 160 -6.48 5.31 -2.95
N GLY A 161 -5.78 5.42 -1.83
CA GLY A 161 -6.36 5.84 -0.55
C GLY A 161 -5.33 5.82 0.57
N GLY A 162 -5.78 6.10 1.78
CA GLY A 162 -4.94 6.04 2.98
C GLY A 162 -5.76 6.23 4.24
N GLY A 163 -5.19 5.83 5.37
CA GLY A 163 -5.79 5.95 6.69
C GLY A 163 -4.74 5.77 7.77
N GLY A 164 -5.14 5.57 9.00
CA GLY A 164 -4.24 5.46 10.14
C GLY A 164 -3.25 4.28 10.08
N MET A 165 -3.46 3.32 9.19
CA MET A 165 -2.58 2.14 9.00
C MET A 165 -1.62 2.28 7.82
N GLY A 166 -1.63 3.41 7.12
CA GLY A 166 -0.76 3.63 5.97
C GLY A 166 -1.50 4.05 4.71
N GLU A 167 -0.77 4.13 3.62
CA GLU A 167 -1.26 4.59 2.33
C GLU A 167 -1.27 3.45 1.32
N VAL A 168 -2.25 3.45 0.42
CA VAL A 168 -2.39 2.45 -0.64
C VAL A 168 -2.21 3.12 -1.99
N TYR A 169 -1.39 2.52 -2.84
CA TYR A 169 -1.06 3.01 -4.17
C TYR A 169 -1.40 1.99 -5.24
N LEU A 170 -1.90 2.45 -6.37
CA LEU A 170 -1.92 1.68 -7.60
C LEU A 170 -0.51 1.68 -8.16
N ALA A 171 -0.02 0.50 -8.49
CA ALA A 171 1.28 0.32 -9.08
C ALA A 171 1.22 -0.70 -10.23
N ARG A 172 2.26 -0.69 -11.04
CA ARG A 172 2.47 -1.61 -12.14
C ARG A 172 3.70 -2.46 -11.86
N GLU A 173 3.55 -3.78 -11.94
CA GLU A 173 4.66 -4.71 -11.95
C GLU A 173 5.36 -4.65 -13.32
N LEU A 174 6.62 -4.29 -13.36
CA LEU A 174 7.34 -4.01 -14.61
C LEU A 174 7.59 -5.26 -15.45
N ALA A 175 7.77 -6.41 -14.81
CA ALA A 175 8.05 -7.67 -15.50
C ALA A 175 6.83 -8.21 -16.27
N THR A 176 5.62 -8.06 -15.71
CA THR A 176 4.39 -8.66 -16.26
C THR A 176 3.42 -7.62 -16.80
N ASN A 177 3.67 -6.34 -16.56
CA ASN A 177 2.75 -5.22 -16.81
C ASN A 177 1.42 -5.32 -16.03
N ARG A 178 1.35 -6.16 -15.01
CA ARG A 178 0.16 -6.36 -14.16
C ARG A 178 -0.04 -5.16 -13.24
N LEU A 179 -1.30 -4.74 -13.08
CA LEU A 179 -1.67 -3.76 -12.04
C LEU A 179 -1.79 -4.44 -10.68
N VAL A 180 -1.19 -3.82 -9.67
CA VAL A 180 -1.19 -4.27 -8.28
C VAL A 180 -1.52 -3.11 -7.34
N ALA A 181 -1.96 -3.41 -6.13
CA ALA A 181 -2.08 -2.44 -5.06
C ALA A 181 -0.88 -2.60 -4.10
N ILE A 182 -0.21 -1.50 -3.77
CA ILE A 182 0.88 -1.49 -2.78
C ILE A 182 0.40 -0.73 -1.56
N LYS A 183 0.27 -1.42 -0.43
CA LYS A 183 0.00 -0.79 0.87
C LYS A 183 1.30 -0.53 1.60
N MET A 184 1.60 0.75 1.82
CA MET A 184 2.79 1.20 2.53
C MET A 184 2.44 1.53 3.97
N MET A 185 3.07 0.83 4.90
CA MET A 185 2.84 0.98 6.33
C MET A 185 4.11 1.49 6.99
N ILE A 186 3.99 2.59 7.76
CA ILE A 186 5.10 3.15 8.53
C ILE A 186 4.97 2.61 9.96
N PRO A 187 5.95 1.86 10.48
CA PRO A 187 5.97 1.45 11.87
C PRO A 187 6.02 2.69 12.78
N THR A 188 5.09 2.80 13.72
CA THR A 188 4.96 3.96 14.62
C THR A 188 6.04 4.06 15.71
N SER A 189 6.91 3.07 15.82
CA SER A 189 8.10 3.10 16.70
C SER A 189 9.16 2.20 16.08
N ALA A 190 10.43 2.43 16.42
CA ALA A 190 11.55 1.56 16.03
C ALA A 190 11.22 0.11 16.44
N SER A 191 10.53 -0.59 15.56
CA SER A 191 9.98 -1.91 15.82
C SER A 191 11.12 -2.86 16.15
N SER A 192 11.07 -3.46 17.33
CA SER A 192 12.04 -4.47 17.76
C SER A 192 12.05 -5.60 16.71
N SER A 193 13.17 -6.31 16.60
CA SER A 193 13.29 -7.48 15.70
C SER A 193 12.14 -8.48 15.87
N ARG A 194 11.64 -8.64 17.10
CA ARG A 194 10.48 -9.50 17.42
C ARG A 194 9.20 -9.08 16.69
N VAL A 195 8.92 -7.78 16.58
CA VAL A 195 7.73 -7.25 15.87
C VAL A 195 7.84 -7.56 14.38
N ARG A 196 9.03 -7.39 13.80
CA ARG A 196 9.29 -7.69 12.39
C ARG A 196 9.14 -9.19 12.09
N ASP A 197 9.72 -10.05 12.94
CA ASP A 197 9.62 -11.50 12.77
C ASP A 197 8.18 -12.00 12.90
N TYR A 198 7.41 -11.43 13.82
CA TYR A 198 5.99 -11.73 13.97
C TYR A 198 5.21 -11.29 12.72
N PHE A 199 5.44 -10.07 12.22
CA PHE A 199 4.80 -9.56 11.02
C PHE A 199 5.09 -10.45 9.80
N ARG A 200 6.35 -10.85 9.60
CA ARG A 200 6.72 -11.75 8.49
C ARG A 200 5.96 -13.08 8.56
N ARG A 201 5.87 -13.70 9.75
CA ARG A 201 5.11 -14.95 9.94
C ARG A 201 3.64 -14.79 9.58
N GLU A 202 3.01 -13.72 10.02
CA GLU A 202 1.61 -13.43 9.67
C GLU A 202 1.43 -13.22 8.16
N MET A 203 2.36 -12.54 7.50
CA MET A 203 2.32 -12.33 6.05
C MET A 203 2.45 -13.66 5.30
N GLU A 204 3.34 -14.56 5.71
CA GLU A 204 3.48 -15.89 5.11
C GLU A 204 2.19 -16.73 5.26
N ILE A 205 1.45 -16.52 6.32
CA ILE A 205 0.17 -17.21 6.51
C ILE A 205 -0.91 -16.56 5.63
N LEU A 206 -0.94 -15.23 5.49
CA LEU A 206 -1.86 -14.53 4.60
C LEU A 206 -1.68 -14.91 3.12
N LYS A 207 -0.46 -15.26 2.68
CA LYS A 207 -0.20 -15.84 1.34
C LYS A 207 -1.00 -17.11 1.05
N GLN A 208 -1.42 -17.83 2.10
CA GLN A 208 -2.19 -19.07 1.96
C GLN A 208 -3.70 -18.84 1.82
N LEU A 209 -4.19 -17.62 2.09
CA LEU A 209 -5.61 -17.27 1.95
C LEU A 209 -5.94 -16.98 0.48
N ARG A 210 -6.16 -18.04 -0.30
CA ARG A 210 -6.62 -17.95 -1.69
C ARG A 210 -8.10 -18.25 -1.79
N HIS A 211 -8.90 -17.24 -2.10
CA HIS A 211 -10.35 -17.36 -2.25
C HIS A 211 -10.87 -16.28 -3.22
N PRO A 212 -11.87 -16.56 -4.06
CA PRO A 212 -12.39 -15.58 -5.04
C PRO A 212 -12.87 -14.27 -4.39
N ASN A 213 -13.35 -14.33 -3.16
CA ASN A 213 -13.85 -13.17 -2.41
C ASN A 213 -12.84 -12.63 -1.38
N ILE A 214 -11.57 -12.96 -1.49
CA ILE A 214 -10.47 -12.37 -0.69
C ILE A 214 -9.50 -11.69 -1.66
N VAL A 215 -9.03 -10.49 -1.31
CA VAL A 215 -7.94 -9.83 -2.05
C VAL A 215 -6.70 -10.68 -1.93
N GLU A 216 -6.15 -11.11 -3.08
CA GLU A 216 -4.97 -11.96 -3.10
C GLU A 216 -3.76 -11.18 -2.58
N PHE A 217 -3.08 -11.73 -1.59
CA PHE A 217 -1.79 -11.25 -1.12
C PHE A 217 -0.70 -11.83 -2.04
N LEU A 218 0.12 -10.96 -2.64
CA LEU A 218 1.14 -11.38 -3.62
C LEU A 218 2.51 -11.47 -2.98
N ASP A 219 2.95 -10.40 -2.33
CA ASP A 219 4.27 -10.36 -1.71
C ASP A 219 4.38 -9.29 -0.61
N VAL A 220 5.49 -9.29 0.14
CA VAL A 220 5.83 -8.26 1.12
C VAL A 220 7.29 -7.89 1.01
N TYR A 221 7.55 -6.59 1.05
CA TYR A 221 8.89 -6.03 1.10
C TYR A 221 9.06 -5.23 2.38
N GLU A 222 10.23 -5.35 2.97
CA GLU A 222 10.59 -4.64 4.19
C GLU A 222 11.79 -3.74 3.91
N THR A 223 11.66 -2.48 4.32
CA THR A 223 12.77 -1.53 4.35
C THR A 223 13.13 -1.20 5.81
N ALA A 224 14.15 -0.40 6.03
CA ALA A 224 14.48 0.07 7.37
C ALA A 224 13.32 0.85 8.04
N TYR A 225 12.41 1.42 7.25
CA TYR A 225 11.40 2.39 7.70
C TYR A 225 9.95 2.02 7.33
N THR A 226 9.72 1.06 6.44
CA THR A 226 8.39 0.73 5.94
C THR A 226 8.21 -0.75 5.70
N PHE A 227 6.96 -1.21 5.86
CA PHE A 227 6.49 -2.46 5.26
C PHE A 227 5.66 -2.13 4.02
N GLN A 228 5.92 -2.82 2.93
CA GLN A 228 5.25 -2.62 1.65
C GLN A 228 4.59 -3.94 1.26
N ILE A 229 3.27 -3.97 1.33
CA ILE A 229 2.47 -5.17 1.04
C ILE A 229 1.96 -5.06 -0.39
N ILE A 230 2.31 -6.03 -1.21
CA ILE A 230 1.84 -6.14 -2.59
C ILE A 230 0.63 -7.05 -2.62
N MET A 231 -0.45 -6.58 -3.21
CA MET A 231 -1.70 -7.33 -3.32
C MET A 231 -2.38 -7.10 -4.66
N GLU A 232 -3.31 -7.96 -4.98
CA GLU A 232 -4.18 -7.82 -6.14
C GLU A 232 -4.82 -6.44 -6.17
N TYR A 233 -4.76 -5.78 -7.32
CA TYR A 233 -5.57 -4.59 -7.55
C TYR A 233 -6.99 -5.00 -7.95
N VAL A 234 -7.96 -4.54 -7.19
CA VAL A 234 -9.38 -4.73 -7.47
C VAL A 234 -9.94 -3.45 -8.08
N PRO A 235 -10.23 -3.43 -9.38
CA PRO A 235 -10.85 -2.26 -10.01
C PRO A 235 -12.29 -2.13 -9.53
N GLY A 236 -12.70 -0.93 -9.14
CA GLY A 236 -14.09 -0.70 -8.69
C GLY A 236 -14.18 0.31 -7.56
N THR A 237 -15.05 0.04 -6.61
CA THR A 237 -15.34 0.91 -5.48
C THR A 237 -15.41 0.10 -4.19
N ASN A 238 -15.32 0.78 -3.05
CA ASN A 238 -15.65 0.16 -1.78
C ASN A 238 -17.13 0.34 -1.43
N GLY A 239 -17.61 -0.34 -0.36
CA GLY A 239 -18.99 -0.29 0.05
C GLY A 239 -19.52 1.10 0.40
N TYR A 240 -18.69 2.01 0.93
CA TYR A 240 -19.09 3.42 1.18
C TYR A 240 -19.27 4.17 -0.13
N GLU A 241 -18.30 4.07 -1.02
CA GLU A 241 -18.36 4.73 -2.32
C GLU A 241 -19.52 4.20 -3.17
N MET A 242 -19.82 2.91 -3.06
CA MET A 242 -20.95 2.29 -3.75
C MET A 242 -22.27 2.97 -3.36
N ILE A 243 -22.57 3.09 -2.07
CA ILE A 243 -23.80 3.76 -1.60
C ILE A 243 -23.81 5.22 -2.03
N SER A 244 -22.67 5.90 -1.89
CA SER A 244 -22.55 7.31 -2.29
C SER A 244 -22.81 7.52 -3.78
N LYS A 245 -22.28 6.66 -4.64
CA LYS A 245 -22.49 6.71 -6.10
C LYS A 245 -23.92 6.36 -6.50
N LEU A 246 -24.55 5.40 -5.80
CA LEU A 246 -25.95 5.04 -6.05
C LEU A 246 -26.92 6.12 -5.57
N GLY A 247 -26.50 6.99 -4.65
CA GLY A 247 -27.39 8.00 -4.02
C GLY A 247 -28.54 7.38 -3.21
N ARG A 248 -28.49 6.08 -2.94
CA ARG A 248 -29.49 5.31 -2.18
C ARG A 248 -28.83 4.16 -1.40
N PRO A 249 -29.48 3.69 -0.31
CA PRO A 249 -29.15 2.39 0.29
C PRO A 249 -29.35 1.24 -0.70
N LEU A 250 -28.70 0.10 -0.42
CA LEU A 250 -28.81 -1.09 -1.25
C LEU A 250 -30.25 -1.68 -1.22
N ALA A 251 -30.61 -2.34 -2.32
CA ALA A 251 -31.74 -3.24 -2.32
C ALA A 251 -31.43 -4.51 -1.51
N LEU A 252 -32.47 -5.24 -1.11
CA LEU A 252 -32.33 -6.46 -0.32
C LEU A 252 -31.43 -7.49 -1.02
N SER A 253 -31.66 -7.74 -2.31
CA SER A 253 -30.89 -8.72 -3.06
C SER A 253 -29.42 -8.32 -3.23
N GLU A 254 -29.15 -7.02 -3.47
CA GLU A 254 -27.78 -6.50 -3.55
C GLU A 254 -27.02 -6.74 -2.23
N ALA A 255 -27.66 -6.42 -1.10
CA ALA A 255 -27.05 -6.59 0.22
C ALA A 255 -26.88 -8.09 0.57
N ALA A 256 -27.86 -8.93 0.23
CA ALA A 256 -27.76 -10.38 0.45
C ALA A 256 -26.62 -11.00 -0.37
N GLN A 257 -26.47 -10.64 -1.63
CA GLN A 257 -25.37 -11.10 -2.49
C GLN A 257 -24.00 -10.69 -1.91
N ILE A 258 -23.86 -9.46 -1.47
CA ILE A 258 -22.63 -8.97 -0.80
C ILE A 258 -22.39 -9.76 0.50
N GLY A 259 -23.43 -9.94 1.32
CA GLY A 259 -23.35 -10.67 2.57
C GLY A 259 -22.86 -12.10 2.39
N VAL A 260 -23.42 -12.83 1.42
CA VAL A 260 -23.04 -14.22 1.14
C VAL A 260 -21.57 -14.30 0.69
N GLN A 261 -21.11 -13.38 -0.16
CA GLN A 261 -19.72 -13.36 -0.63
C GLN A 261 -18.72 -13.04 0.51
N VAL A 262 -19.04 -12.05 1.38
CA VAL A 262 -18.22 -11.74 2.57
C VAL A 262 -18.15 -12.94 3.50
N LEU A 263 -19.30 -13.57 3.79
CA LEU A 263 -19.38 -14.71 4.69
C LEU A 263 -18.67 -15.96 4.11
N SER A 264 -18.68 -16.13 2.79
CA SER A 264 -17.89 -17.15 2.11
C SER A 264 -16.38 -16.94 2.32
N ALA A 265 -15.91 -15.71 2.14
CA ALA A 265 -14.53 -15.33 2.42
C ALA A 265 -14.13 -15.58 3.88
N LEU A 266 -15.00 -15.18 4.82
CA LEU A 266 -14.78 -15.38 6.25
C LEU A 266 -14.81 -16.86 6.63
N SER A 267 -15.74 -17.65 6.09
CA SER A 267 -15.77 -19.09 6.34
C SER A 267 -14.45 -19.75 5.93
N HIS A 268 -13.90 -19.37 4.77
CA HIS A 268 -12.60 -19.87 4.31
C HIS A 268 -11.44 -19.47 5.25
N ALA A 269 -11.44 -18.22 5.72
CA ALA A 269 -10.41 -17.71 6.64
C ALA A 269 -10.52 -18.35 8.04
N HIS A 270 -11.74 -18.42 8.59
CA HIS A 270 -12.01 -19.00 9.91
C HIS A 270 -11.59 -20.47 9.99
N HIS A 271 -11.84 -21.28 8.94
CA HIS A 271 -11.35 -22.66 8.87
C HIS A 271 -9.83 -22.80 8.94
N ARG A 272 -9.10 -21.73 8.65
CA ARG A 272 -7.63 -21.64 8.74
C ARG A 272 -7.16 -20.93 9.99
N GLY A 273 -8.06 -20.65 10.94
CA GLY A 273 -7.77 -19.97 12.20
C GLY A 273 -7.57 -18.46 12.09
N PHE A 274 -7.99 -17.85 10.97
CA PHE A 274 -7.90 -16.39 10.78
C PHE A 274 -9.20 -15.71 11.14
N VAL A 275 -9.12 -14.67 11.97
CA VAL A 275 -10.19 -13.72 12.28
C VAL A 275 -9.82 -12.38 11.64
N HIS A 276 -10.76 -11.79 10.89
CA HIS A 276 -10.51 -10.55 10.14
C HIS A 276 -10.37 -9.32 11.04
N ARG A 277 -11.30 -9.14 11.98
CA ARG A 277 -11.32 -8.09 13.02
C ARG A 277 -11.55 -6.65 12.56
N ASP A 278 -11.70 -6.39 11.27
CA ASP A 278 -11.96 -5.04 10.72
C ASP A 278 -12.93 -5.09 9.53
N ILE A 279 -14.05 -5.81 9.69
CA ILE A 279 -15.11 -5.84 8.68
C ILE A 279 -15.88 -4.52 8.71
N LYS A 280 -15.87 -3.81 7.60
CA LYS A 280 -16.56 -2.52 7.41
C LYS A 280 -16.71 -2.22 5.91
N PRO A 281 -17.60 -1.30 5.51
CA PRO A 281 -17.84 -1.00 4.09
C PRO A 281 -16.58 -0.62 3.29
N SER A 282 -15.59 0.06 3.90
CA SER A 282 -14.35 0.45 3.21
C SER A 282 -13.47 -0.74 2.84
N ASN A 283 -13.59 -1.88 3.53
CA ASN A 283 -12.81 -3.08 3.28
C ASN A 283 -13.53 -4.08 2.35
N LEU A 284 -14.72 -3.72 1.87
CA LEU A 284 -15.48 -4.46 0.87
C LEU A 284 -15.21 -3.84 -0.50
N LEU A 285 -14.27 -4.41 -1.26
CA LEU A 285 -13.96 -3.95 -2.61
C LEU A 285 -14.89 -4.63 -3.59
N ILE A 286 -15.60 -3.84 -4.39
CA ILE A 286 -16.67 -4.30 -5.26
C ILE A 286 -16.30 -3.95 -6.70
N SER A 287 -16.16 -4.97 -7.54
CA SER A 287 -15.87 -4.87 -8.97
C SER A 287 -17.02 -5.41 -9.81
N GLY A 288 -17.10 -4.98 -11.08
CA GLY A 288 -18.16 -5.39 -12.01
C GLY A 288 -19.39 -4.48 -11.95
N ALA A 289 -19.74 -3.90 -13.09
CA ALA A 289 -20.69 -2.79 -13.12
C ALA A 289 -22.15 -3.19 -13.20
N ASP A 290 -22.54 -4.34 -13.79
CA ASP A 290 -23.90 -4.33 -14.35
C ASP A 290 -24.84 -5.49 -13.99
N THR A 291 -24.39 -6.64 -13.52
CA THR A 291 -25.34 -7.71 -13.19
C THR A 291 -24.99 -8.61 -12.00
N ARG A 292 -23.72 -8.78 -11.68
CA ARG A 292 -23.28 -9.58 -10.52
C ARG A 292 -21.99 -8.98 -9.94
N PRO A 293 -22.08 -8.09 -8.96
CA PRO A 293 -20.89 -7.52 -8.36
C PRO A 293 -20.04 -8.63 -7.72
N ILE A 294 -18.76 -8.64 -8.07
CA ILE A 294 -17.78 -9.51 -7.42
C ILE A 294 -17.20 -8.73 -6.25
N LEU A 295 -17.38 -9.26 -5.06
CA LEU A 295 -16.80 -8.71 -3.85
C LEU A 295 -15.47 -9.36 -3.54
N LYS A 296 -14.50 -8.56 -3.15
CA LYS A 296 -13.26 -9.01 -2.52
C LYS A 296 -13.04 -8.29 -1.19
N LEU A 297 -12.87 -9.08 -0.14
CA LEU A 297 -12.58 -8.59 1.20
C LEU A 297 -11.10 -8.27 1.32
N SER A 298 -10.77 -7.04 1.70
CA SER A 298 -9.40 -6.54 1.87
C SER A 298 -8.99 -6.42 3.34
N ASP A 299 -7.71 -6.21 3.58
CA ASP A 299 -7.13 -5.85 4.90
C ASP A 299 -7.29 -6.90 6.01
N PHE A 300 -7.19 -8.19 5.68
CA PHE A 300 -7.17 -9.27 6.65
C PHE A 300 -6.08 -9.07 7.72
N GLY A 301 -6.49 -9.05 8.98
CA GLY A 301 -5.61 -9.20 10.15
C GLY A 301 -4.51 -8.15 10.37
N LEU A 302 -4.33 -7.20 9.45
CA LEU A 302 -3.26 -6.20 9.53
C LEU A 302 -3.40 -5.31 10.77
N ALA A 303 -4.63 -5.06 11.22
CA ALA A 303 -4.92 -4.20 12.35
C ALA A 303 -4.40 -4.75 13.70
N LYS A 304 -4.45 -6.07 13.91
CA LYS A 304 -4.03 -6.68 15.17
C LYS A 304 -2.54 -6.56 15.41
N ASN A 305 -1.74 -6.85 14.39
CA ASN A 305 -0.31 -7.03 14.52
C ASN A 305 0.43 -5.73 14.84
N PHE A 306 -0.11 -4.61 14.37
CA PHE A 306 0.43 -3.29 14.68
C PHE A 306 -0.02 -2.77 16.05
N ARG A 307 -1.21 -3.12 16.52
CA ARG A 307 -1.74 -2.65 17.81
C ARG A 307 -1.16 -3.42 19.00
N ASP A 308 -1.03 -4.73 18.89
CA ASP A 308 -0.58 -5.59 20.02
C ASP A 308 0.91 -5.42 20.35
N ASN A 309 1.74 -5.16 19.34
CA ASN A 309 3.20 -5.10 19.50
C ASN A 309 3.77 -3.68 19.68
N ALA A 310 2.98 -2.64 19.43
CA ALA A 310 3.40 -1.24 19.57
C ALA A 310 3.13 -0.64 20.98
N GLY A 311 2.68 -1.46 21.95
CA GLY A 311 2.38 -0.98 23.30
C GLY A 311 1.13 -0.07 23.38
N PHE A 312 0.28 -0.07 22.37
CA PHE A 312 -0.97 0.68 22.36
C PHE A 312 -2.05 -0.13 23.09
N SER A 313 -2.14 0.07 24.41
CA SER A 313 -3.31 -0.29 25.18
C SER A 313 -4.48 0.58 24.75
N GLY A 314 -5.42 0.00 24.00
CA GLY A 314 -6.78 0.51 23.84
C GLY A 314 -6.96 1.77 23.00
N LEU A 315 -7.91 1.74 22.10
CA LEU A 315 -8.91 2.77 21.70
C LEU A 315 -8.46 4.23 21.37
N THR A 316 -7.20 4.61 21.47
CA THR A 316 -6.73 5.98 21.24
C THR A 316 -5.82 6.08 20.01
N MET A 317 -6.41 5.99 18.83
CA MET A 317 -5.81 6.51 17.60
C MET A 317 -6.65 7.72 17.15
N GLN A 318 -6.15 8.90 17.40
CA GLN A 318 -6.75 10.20 17.03
C GLN A 318 -6.89 10.44 15.51
N GLY A 319 -6.73 9.43 14.67
CA GLY A 319 -6.84 9.54 13.21
C GLY A 319 -7.93 8.69 12.54
N ASP A 320 -8.42 7.61 13.18
CA ASP A 320 -9.36 6.65 12.57
C ASP A 320 -10.76 6.68 13.20
N ILE A 321 -11.10 7.73 13.98
CA ILE A 321 -12.35 7.85 14.74
C ILE A 321 -13.56 8.04 13.83
N GLY A 322 -13.37 8.37 12.56
CA GLY A 322 -14.46 8.63 11.63
C GLY A 322 -15.11 7.37 11.05
N GLY A 323 -15.99 6.70 11.78
CA GLY A 323 -16.90 5.71 11.20
C GLY A 323 -16.62 4.24 11.45
N SER A 324 -15.39 3.83 11.80
CA SER A 324 -15.07 2.40 12.03
C SER A 324 -15.71 1.82 13.30
N ILE A 325 -15.96 2.64 14.31
CA ILE A 325 -16.54 2.22 15.62
C ILE A 325 -17.90 1.55 15.44
N GLY A 326 -18.73 2.01 14.51
CA GLY A 326 -20.09 1.48 14.30
C GLY A 326 -20.16 0.03 13.83
N PHE A 327 -19.03 -0.56 13.44
CA PHE A 327 -18.93 -1.95 13.00
C PHE A 327 -18.21 -2.85 14.00
N LEU A 328 -17.68 -2.29 15.10
CA LEU A 328 -17.02 -3.06 16.14
C LEU A 328 -18.06 -3.87 16.96
N SER A 329 -17.74 -5.12 17.22
CA SER A 329 -18.53 -5.93 18.15
C SER A 329 -18.23 -5.55 19.62
N PRO A 330 -19.12 -5.89 20.57
CA PRO A 330 -18.82 -5.81 22.00
C PRO A 330 -17.51 -6.49 22.40
N ASP A 331 -17.14 -7.57 21.71
CA ASP A 331 -15.90 -8.32 21.95
C ASP A 331 -14.68 -7.48 21.63
N HIS A 332 -14.69 -6.73 20.52
CA HIS A 332 -13.60 -5.81 20.16
C HIS A 332 -13.38 -4.74 21.23
N ILE A 333 -14.45 -4.23 21.81
CA ILE A 333 -14.40 -3.19 22.85
C ILE A 333 -13.86 -3.76 24.16
N ARG A 334 -14.31 -4.96 24.54
CA ARG A 334 -13.90 -5.60 25.81
C ARG A 334 -12.46 -6.09 25.78
N ASN A 335 -12.04 -6.74 24.71
CA ASN A 335 -10.66 -7.25 24.57
C ASN A 335 -10.31 -7.52 23.11
N PHE A 336 -9.75 -6.56 22.42
CA PHE A 336 -9.43 -6.63 21.00
C PHE A 336 -8.49 -7.81 20.65
N THR A 337 -7.55 -8.14 21.54
CA THR A 337 -6.52 -9.17 21.30
C THR A 337 -7.10 -10.59 21.33
N LYS A 338 -8.18 -10.80 22.09
CA LYS A 338 -8.85 -12.11 22.28
C LYS A 338 -10.08 -12.30 21.40
N VAL A 339 -10.29 -11.42 20.43
CA VAL A 339 -11.43 -11.50 19.51
C VAL A 339 -11.37 -12.79 18.69
N LYS A 340 -12.52 -13.48 18.58
CA LYS A 340 -12.72 -14.71 17.83
C LYS A 340 -13.72 -14.51 16.68
N GLU A 341 -13.95 -15.56 15.91
CA GLU A 341 -14.79 -15.60 14.71
C GLU A 341 -16.18 -14.96 14.85
N PRO A 342 -16.91 -15.11 15.99
CA PRO A 342 -18.22 -14.48 16.16
C PRO A 342 -18.21 -12.95 16.12
N ALA A 343 -17.05 -12.32 16.32
CA ALA A 343 -16.93 -10.87 16.20
C ALA A 343 -16.99 -10.42 14.75
N ASP A 344 -16.42 -11.18 13.82
CA ASP A 344 -16.55 -10.89 12.38
C ASP A 344 -18.00 -11.01 11.92
N ILE A 345 -18.75 -12.00 12.44
CA ILE A 345 -20.16 -12.18 12.15
C ILE A 345 -20.99 -10.97 12.56
N TYR A 346 -20.70 -10.43 13.75
CA TYR A 346 -21.33 -9.18 14.21
C TYR A 346 -21.00 -8.01 13.26
N SER A 347 -19.73 -7.85 12.89
CA SER A 347 -19.28 -6.78 12.01
C SER A 347 -19.90 -6.89 10.62
N VAL A 348 -20.12 -8.12 10.09
CA VAL A 348 -20.88 -8.33 8.83
C VAL A 348 -22.31 -7.86 9.00
N ALA A 349 -23.00 -8.26 10.07
CA ALA A 349 -24.39 -7.87 10.30
C ALA A 349 -24.52 -6.33 10.41
N ALA A 350 -23.61 -5.67 11.15
CA ALA A 350 -23.56 -4.22 11.25
C ALA A 350 -23.27 -3.53 9.91
N THR A 351 -22.39 -4.13 9.10
CA THR A 351 -22.07 -3.63 7.76
C THR A 351 -23.27 -3.75 6.83
N LEU A 352 -23.95 -4.89 6.77
CA LEU A 352 -25.15 -5.09 5.98
C LEU A 352 -26.29 -4.13 6.43
N TYR A 353 -26.45 -3.96 7.74
CA TYR A 353 -27.41 -3.00 8.27
C TYR A 353 -27.14 -1.58 7.72
N PHE A 354 -25.87 -1.16 7.76
CA PHE A 354 -25.47 0.16 7.24
C PHE A 354 -25.69 0.26 5.71
N LEU A 355 -25.31 -0.76 4.96
CA LEU A 355 -25.49 -0.78 3.51
C LEU A 355 -26.96 -0.69 3.08
N LEU A 356 -27.89 -1.26 3.89
CA LEU A 356 -29.32 -1.25 3.66
C LEU A 356 -30.06 0.00 4.13
N SER A 357 -29.52 0.73 5.10
CA SER A 357 -30.22 1.87 5.72
C SER A 357 -29.47 3.19 5.62
N GLY A 358 -28.19 3.17 5.29
CA GLY A 358 -27.29 4.34 5.39
C GLY A 358 -27.00 4.76 6.83
N GLN A 359 -27.39 3.96 7.84
CA GLN A 359 -27.29 4.31 9.26
C GLN A 359 -26.73 3.15 10.09
N TYR A 360 -26.10 3.47 11.23
CA TYR A 360 -25.61 2.44 12.16
C TYR A 360 -26.75 1.75 12.92
N PRO A 361 -26.54 0.53 13.45
CA PRO A 361 -27.60 -0.25 14.09
C PRO A 361 -28.17 0.33 15.40
N PHE A 362 -27.68 1.46 15.86
CA PHE A 362 -28.06 2.04 17.16
C PHE A 362 -28.70 3.41 17.03
N LEU A 363 -29.61 3.69 17.95
CA LEU A 363 -30.23 5.03 18.08
C LEU A 363 -29.20 6.00 18.68
N ASN A 364 -29.23 7.28 18.23
CA ASN A 364 -28.35 8.34 18.74
C ASN A 364 -26.84 7.97 18.72
N PHE A 365 -26.44 7.14 17.77
CA PHE A 365 -25.07 6.72 17.60
C PHE A 365 -24.27 7.76 16.80
N ASP A 366 -23.19 8.25 17.38
CA ASP A 366 -22.23 9.14 16.73
C ASP A 366 -20.82 8.49 16.79
N PRO A 367 -20.25 8.04 15.66
CA PRO A 367 -18.95 7.38 15.67
C PRO A 367 -17.81 8.29 16.16
N ALA A 368 -17.98 9.61 16.17
CA ALA A 368 -17.00 10.54 16.71
C ALA A 368 -17.07 10.69 18.24
N ASN A 369 -18.12 10.15 18.88
CA ASN A 369 -18.36 10.31 20.31
C ASN A 369 -17.94 9.05 21.08
N ALA A 370 -17.09 9.21 22.10
CA ALA A 370 -16.66 8.10 22.97
C ALA A 370 -17.82 7.40 23.70
N LYS A 371 -18.97 8.08 23.91
CA LYS A 371 -20.18 7.46 24.48
C LYS A 371 -20.72 6.33 23.58
N SER A 372 -20.40 6.31 22.31
CA SER A 372 -20.84 5.28 21.37
C SER A 372 -20.30 3.91 21.70
N TYR A 373 -19.18 3.79 22.43
CA TYR A 373 -18.72 2.51 22.96
C TYR A 373 -19.71 1.91 23.98
N ALA A 374 -20.22 2.73 24.90
CA ALA A 374 -21.22 2.28 25.86
C ALA A 374 -22.53 1.86 25.14
N ILE A 375 -22.93 2.59 24.10
CA ILE A 375 -24.10 2.24 23.29
C ILE A 375 -23.93 0.85 22.65
N ILE A 376 -22.76 0.55 22.07
CA ILE A 376 -22.48 -0.78 21.49
C ILE A 376 -22.52 -1.88 22.57
N LEU A 377 -22.02 -1.61 23.75
CA LEU A 377 -21.96 -2.59 24.84
C LEU A 377 -23.33 -2.87 25.46
N GLU A 378 -24.17 -1.87 25.62
CA GLU A 378 -25.34 -1.90 26.50
C GLU A 378 -26.68 -1.88 25.75
N ASN A 379 -26.77 -1.10 24.65
CA ASN A 379 -28.05 -0.88 23.97
C ASN A 379 -28.31 -1.99 22.93
N PRO A 380 -29.55 -2.50 22.83
CA PRO A 380 -29.92 -3.41 21.76
C PRO A 380 -29.81 -2.73 20.40
N ALA A 381 -29.48 -3.52 19.37
CA ALA A 381 -29.54 -3.03 18.00
C ALA A 381 -31.00 -2.76 17.61
N MET A 382 -31.22 -1.66 16.90
CA MET A 382 -32.55 -1.32 16.36
C MET A 382 -32.91 -2.32 15.25
N PRO A 383 -34.12 -2.90 15.23
CA PRO A 383 -34.56 -3.70 14.10
C PRO A 383 -34.43 -2.94 12.78
N ILE A 384 -33.89 -3.58 11.74
CA ILE A 384 -33.71 -2.92 10.44
C ILE A 384 -35.04 -2.44 9.87
N ARG A 385 -36.13 -3.17 10.14
CA ARG A 385 -37.50 -2.80 9.72
C ARG A 385 -38.02 -1.51 10.33
N ALA A 386 -37.44 -1.04 11.41
CA ALA A 386 -37.78 0.30 11.93
C ALA A 386 -37.31 1.42 10.96
N ARG A 387 -36.35 1.16 10.12
CA ARG A 387 -35.81 2.08 9.09
C ARG A 387 -36.18 1.71 7.66
N ARG A 388 -36.39 0.42 7.42
CA ARG A 388 -36.73 -0.20 6.14
C ARG A 388 -37.94 -1.14 6.35
N PRO A 389 -39.17 -0.60 6.49
CA PRO A 389 -40.37 -1.42 6.71
C PRO A 389 -40.70 -2.40 5.57
N ASP A 390 -40.16 -2.12 4.37
CA ASP A 390 -40.26 -2.93 3.17
C ASP A 390 -39.50 -4.27 3.25
N LEU A 391 -38.54 -4.41 4.18
CA LEU A 391 -37.75 -5.64 4.30
C LEU A 391 -38.54 -6.76 4.99
N PRO A 392 -38.32 -8.03 4.56
CA PRO A 392 -38.96 -9.19 5.18
C PRO A 392 -38.56 -9.35 6.64
N GLU A 393 -39.51 -9.77 7.49
CA GLU A 393 -39.23 -10.06 8.90
C GLU A 393 -38.15 -11.15 9.08
N ALA A 394 -38.15 -12.14 8.17
CA ALA A 394 -37.14 -13.19 8.18
C ALA A 394 -35.73 -12.64 8.01
N PHE A 395 -35.53 -11.63 7.15
CA PHE A 395 -34.24 -10.99 6.98
C PHE A 395 -33.83 -10.15 8.22
N ASP A 396 -34.78 -9.42 8.84
CA ASP A 396 -34.55 -8.69 10.09
C ASP A 396 -34.04 -9.63 11.19
N LYS A 397 -34.64 -10.84 11.29
CA LYS A 397 -34.20 -11.87 12.27
C LYS A 397 -32.76 -12.32 11.99
N VAL A 398 -32.34 -12.45 10.73
CA VAL A 398 -30.96 -12.80 10.38
C VAL A 398 -29.98 -11.76 10.90
N LEU A 399 -30.24 -10.48 10.63
CA LEU A 399 -29.37 -9.39 11.08
C LEU A 399 -29.36 -9.26 12.60
N ARG A 400 -30.53 -9.32 13.26
CA ARG A 400 -30.61 -9.22 14.73
C ARG A 400 -29.81 -10.32 15.42
N LYS A 401 -29.91 -11.58 14.96
CA LYS A 401 -29.12 -12.67 15.50
C LYS A 401 -27.63 -12.41 15.34
N GLY A 402 -27.15 -11.85 14.21
CA GLY A 402 -25.76 -11.45 14.02
C GLY A 402 -25.32 -10.32 14.96
N LEU A 403 -26.24 -9.42 15.36
CA LEU A 403 -25.99 -8.26 16.21
C LEU A 403 -26.17 -8.53 17.71
N GLU A 404 -26.35 -9.80 18.12
CA GLU A 404 -26.46 -10.16 19.53
C GLU A 404 -25.19 -9.81 20.31
N LYS A 405 -25.37 -9.40 21.57
CA LYS A 405 -24.27 -8.92 22.41
C LYS A 405 -23.33 -10.05 22.84
N GLN A 406 -23.89 -11.19 23.18
CA GLN A 406 -23.10 -12.35 23.57
C GLN A 406 -22.70 -13.15 22.33
N PRO A 407 -21.42 -13.54 22.19
CA PRO A 407 -20.96 -14.34 21.04
C PRO A 407 -21.72 -15.65 20.85
N SER A 408 -22.14 -16.29 21.97
CA SER A 408 -22.90 -17.54 21.96
C SER A 408 -24.30 -17.44 21.36
N ASP A 409 -24.89 -16.23 21.35
CA ASP A 409 -26.25 -15.99 20.88
C ASP A 409 -26.28 -15.65 19.39
N ARG A 410 -25.11 -15.41 18.80
CA ARG A 410 -24.93 -15.13 17.38
C ARG A 410 -25.01 -16.43 16.54
N TRP A 411 -24.82 -16.29 15.25
CA TRP A 411 -24.58 -17.42 14.36
C TRP A 411 -23.30 -18.15 14.76
N HIS A 412 -23.32 -19.48 14.79
CA HIS A 412 -22.15 -20.28 15.21
C HIS A 412 -21.01 -20.22 14.19
N SER A 413 -21.33 -19.95 12.93
CA SER A 413 -20.32 -19.82 11.87
C SER A 413 -20.75 -18.82 10.80
N ALA A 414 -19.76 -18.29 10.06
CA ALA A 414 -20.01 -17.48 8.88
C ALA A 414 -20.85 -18.23 7.82
N ARG A 415 -20.62 -19.54 7.69
CA ARG A 415 -21.39 -20.40 6.79
C ARG A 415 -22.88 -20.46 7.14
N GLU A 416 -23.22 -20.61 8.42
CA GLU A 416 -24.64 -20.63 8.84
C GLU A 416 -25.34 -19.31 8.52
N MET A 417 -24.70 -18.17 8.76
CA MET A 417 -25.27 -16.87 8.40
C MET A 417 -25.40 -16.71 6.89
N ALA A 418 -24.44 -17.22 6.11
CA ALA A 418 -24.51 -17.18 4.63
C ALA A 418 -25.74 -17.94 4.13
N ILE A 419 -25.95 -19.17 4.59
CA ILE A 419 -27.12 -20.00 4.25
C ILE A 419 -28.44 -19.27 4.60
N ALA A 420 -28.47 -18.59 5.74
CA ALA A 420 -29.65 -17.83 6.16
C ALA A 420 -29.91 -16.59 5.28
N LEU A 421 -28.90 -16.07 4.55
CA LEU A 421 -29.04 -14.95 3.61
C LEU A 421 -29.39 -15.39 2.16
N GLU A 422 -29.08 -16.64 1.77
CA GLU A 422 -29.29 -17.13 0.40
C GLU A 422 -30.72 -16.94 -0.11
N PRO A 423 -31.81 -17.14 0.68
CA PRO A 423 -33.17 -16.94 0.20
C PRO A 423 -33.49 -15.53 -0.26
N PHE A 424 -32.65 -14.54 0.05
CA PHE A 424 -32.87 -13.13 -0.26
C PHE A 424 -32.02 -12.62 -1.46
N ILE A 425 -31.27 -13.48 -2.12
CA ILE A 425 -30.46 -13.11 -3.27
C ILE A 425 -31.32 -12.78 -4.51
N GLY A 426 -32.50 -13.38 -4.63
CA GLY A 426 -33.44 -13.19 -5.76
C GLY A 426 -33.39 -14.29 -6.80
#